data_73a5399e13377bca22d5062fb827eeed
#
_entry.id   73a5399e13377bca22d5062fb827eeed
#
_cell.length_a   1.000
_cell.length_b   1.000
_cell.length_c   1.000
_cell.angle_alpha   90.00
_cell.angle_beta   90.00
_cell.angle_gamma   90.00
#
_symmetry.space_group_name_H-M   'P 1'
#
loop_
_entity.id
_entity.type
_entity.pdbx_description
1 polymer ?
#
loop_
_entity_poly.entity_id
_entity_poly.type
_entity_poly.pdbx_seq_one_letter_code
_entity_poly.pdbx_strand_id
1 'polypeptide(L)'
;KAYSEFLLKRLQKQLKDWEKCQGDLIIRFKNLSKTGFLDIMTCAATHGYLPILRENEETVIGQIKTAINFHKNIFEFKPLGIWLPECAYYENLDNILLNCGIRYAVLDGHGILNSKPRPRYGVYAPICSRRGVAFFGRDSESTLPVWSSREGFPGHGSYREFHKDLGWEMPLSKLKEKGISSSRPLGLKFHRITNSQTTLGEKDYYREKEANNKAKEDAENYLLQRSEQLKNLKISSSFNPILVAPFDAELF
;
A
#
# COMPACT_ATOMS: atom_id res chain seq x y z
N LYS A 1 -13.57 27.06 -9.06
CA LYS A 1 -13.88 27.67 -7.75
C LYS A 1 -14.29 26.60 -6.73
N ALA A 2 -15.40 25.87 -6.95
CA ALA A 2 -15.91 24.88 -5.98
C ALA A 2 -14.86 23.83 -5.57
N TYR A 3 -14.10 23.28 -6.53
CA TYR A 3 -13.09 22.29 -6.23
C TYR A 3 -11.86 22.85 -5.48
N SER A 4 -11.48 24.10 -5.72
CA SER A 4 -10.42 24.77 -4.94
C SER A 4 -10.85 24.99 -3.49
N GLU A 5 -12.13 25.35 -3.26
CA GLU A 5 -12.70 25.48 -1.92
C GLU A 5 -12.75 24.12 -1.19
N PHE A 6 -13.07 23.05 -1.90
CA PHE A 6 -13.01 21.69 -1.36
C PHE A 6 -11.59 21.30 -0.94
N LEU A 7 -10.60 21.52 -1.82
CA LEU A 7 -9.19 21.23 -1.49
C LEU A 7 -8.73 22.03 -0.26
N LEU A 8 -9.10 23.30 -0.16
CA LEU A 8 -8.78 24.13 1.00
C LEU A 8 -9.37 23.55 2.28
N LYS A 9 -10.67 23.20 2.27
CA LYS A 9 -11.33 22.55 3.40
C LYS A 9 -10.68 21.23 3.80
N ARG A 10 -10.28 20.42 2.81
CA ARG A 10 -9.57 19.15 3.06
C ARG A 10 -8.23 19.39 3.75
N LEU A 11 -7.42 20.32 3.26
CA LEU A 11 -6.14 20.68 3.86
C LEU A 11 -6.32 21.26 5.27
N GLN A 12 -7.31 22.12 5.50
CA GLN A 12 -7.62 22.63 6.82
C GLN A 12 -8.05 21.54 7.80
N LYS A 13 -8.81 20.53 7.31
CA LYS A 13 -9.16 19.36 8.14
C LYS A 13 -7.92 18.55 8.49
N GLN A 14 -7.05 18.29 7.52
CA GLN A 14 -5.79 17.56 7.76
C GLN A 14 -4.90 18.30 8.77
N LEU A 15 -4.79 19.61 8.65
CA LEU A 15 -4.05 20.43 9.63
C LEU A 15 -4.64 20.30 11.04
N LYS A 16 -5.96 20.41 11.19
CA LYS A 16 -6.64 20.22 12.48
C LYS A 16 -6.41 18.82 13.05
N ASP A 17 -6.41 17.78 12.21
CA ASP A 17 -6.15 16.41 12.65
C ASP A 17 -4.69 16.22 13.08
N TRP A 18 -3.75 16.88 12.42
CA TRP A 18 -2.35 16.98 12.82
C TRP A 18 -2.17 17.70 14.19
N GLU A 19 -2.83 18.84 14.36
CA GLU A 19 -2.82 19.61 15.62
C GLU A 19 -3.39 18.79 16.80
N LYS A 20 -4.48 18.03 16.59
CA LYS A 20 -5.04 17.13 17.59
C LYS A 20 -4.07 16.03 18.05
N CYS A 21 -3.15 15.64 17.17
CA CYS A 21 -2.09 14.67 17.49
C CYS A 21 -0.84 15.35 18.03
N GLN A 22 -0.86 16.66 18.28
CA GLN A 22 0.29 17.45 18.73
C GLN A 22 1.52 17.28 17.81
N GLY A 23 1.28 17.11 16.50
CA GLY A 23 2.32 16.87 15.51
C GLY A 23 2.89 15.44 15.51
N ASP A 24 2.35 14.53 16.29
CA ASP A 24 2.79 13.13 16.37
C ASP A 24 1.68 12.15 15.89
N LEU A 25 1.76 11.75 14.63
CA LEU A 25 0.87 10.73 14.08
C LEU A 25 1.19 9.31 14.60
N ILE A 26 2.40 9.06 15.07
CA ILE A 26 2.83 7.75 15.55
C ILE A 26 1.99 7.31 16.75
N ILE A 27 1.62 8.26 17.61
CA ILE A 27 0.78 7.98 18.78
C ILE A 27 -0.57 7.37 18.40
N ARG A 28 -1.13 7.74 17.24
CA ARG A 28 -2.39 7.18 16.74
C ARG A 28 -2.23 5.72 16.32
N PHE A 29 -1.14 5.39 15.63
CA PHE A 29 -0.81 4.02 15.27
C PHE A 29 -0.53 3.16 16.51
N LYS A 30 0.23 3.68 17.48
CA LYS A 30 0.44 3.01 18.77
C LYS A 30 -0.88 2.69 19.49
N ASN A 31 -1.77 3.67 19.57
CA ASN A 31 -3.06 3.48 20.23
C ASN A 31 -3.93 2.47 19.50
N LEU A 32 -3.95 2.51 18.17
CA LEU A 32 -4.71 1.55 17.36
C LEU A 32 -4.13 0.13 17.48
N SER A 33 -2.81 -0.01 17.50
CA SER A 33 -2.15 -1.31 17.70
C SER A 33 -2.52 -1.94 19.06
N LYS A 34 -2.66 -1.14 20.11
CA LYS A 34 -3.09 -1.62 21.45
C LYS A 34 -4.51 -2.20 21.47
N THR A 35 -5.35 -1.86 20.49
CA THR A 35 -6.71 -2.43 20.36
C THR A 35 -6.72 -3.85 19.79
N GLY A 36 -5.60 -4.34 19.25
CA GLY A 36 -5.49 -5.64 18.58
C GLY A 36 -6.01 -5.67 17.13
N PHE A 37 -6.52 -4.55 16.60
CA PHE A 37 -6.99 -4.46 15.21
C PHE A 37 -5.89 -4.08 14.21
N LEU A 38 -4.75 -3.61 14.69
CA LEU A 38 -3.61 -3.24 13.87
C LEU A 38 -2.35 -3.93 14.39
N ASP A 39 -1.71 -4.72 13.53
CA ASP A 39 -0.35 -5.20 13.74
C ASP A 39 0.62 -4.36 12.90
N ILE A 40 1.62 -3.76 13.54
CA ILE A 40 2.57 -2.88 12.89
C ILE A 40 3.81 -3.70 12.54
N MET A 41 3.98 -3.97 11.26
CA MET A 41 5.15 -4.66 10.71
C MET A 41 6.33 -3.69 10.54
N THR A 42 7.53 -4.24 10.45
CA THR A 42 8.70 -3.48 9.97
C THR A 42 8.98 -3.74 8.50
N CYS A 43 10.03 -3.11 7.96
CA CYS A 43 10.61 -3.37 6.65
C CYS A 43 12.13 -3.53 6.77
N ALA A 44 12.88 -3.71 5.69
CA ALA A 44 14.33 -3.50 5.71
C ALA A 44 14.64 -2.00 5.89
N ALA A 45 15.70 -1.67 6.65
CA ALA A 45 15.96 -0.31 7.14
C ALA A 45 16.00 0.78 6.05
N THR A 46 16.54 0.46 4.88
CA THR A 46 16.62 1.37 3.72
C THR A 46 15.79 0.87 2.53
N HIS A 47 14.81 -0.01 2.77
CA HIS A 47 14.07 -0.70 1.72
C HIS A 47 14.98 -1.42 0.70
N GLY A 48 16.17 -1.85 1.17
CA GLY A 48 17.16 -2.54 0.33
C GLY A 48 16.63 -3.87 -0.20
N TYR A 49 16.78 -4.12 -1.50
CA TYR A 49 16.34 -5.38 -2.14
C TYR A 49 17.19 -6.55 -1.66
N LEU A 50 16.70 -7.29 -0.67
CA LEU A 50 17.45 -8.30 0.08
C LEU A 50 18.09 -9.40 -0.80
N PRO A 51 17.45 -9.88 -1.90
CA PRO A 51 18.09 -10.87 -2.77
C PRO A 51 19.40 -10.41 -3.42
N ILE A 52 19.57 -9.13 -3.71
CA ILE A 52 20.84 -8.59 -4.23
C ILE A 52 21.87 -8.48 -3.10
N LEU A 53 21.42 -8.15 -1.89
CA LEU A 53 22.30 -7.98 -0.72
C LEU A 53 22.80 -9.31 -0.13
N ARG A 54 22.26 -10.46 -0.57
CA ARG A 54 22.56 -11.79 -0.02
C ARG A 54 24.03 -12.20 -0.11
N GLU A 55 24.80 -11.60 -1.02
CA GLU A 55 26.24 -11.86 -1.16
C GLU A 55 27.00 -11.50 0.14
N ASN A 56 26.44 -10.61 0.96
CA ASN A 56 26.94 -10.28 2.28
C ASN A 56 25.81 -10.45 3.31
N GLU A 57 25.78 -11.58 4.00
CA GLU A 57 24.75 -11.91 4.99
C GLU A 57 24.71 -10.88 6.13
N GLU A 58 25.85 -10.33 6.55
CA GLU A 58 25.92 -9.31 7.60
C GLU A 58 25.18 -8.04 7.20
N THR A 59 25.22 -7.66 5.92
CA THR A 59 24.46 -6.53 5.39
C THR A 59 22.95 -6.80 5.50
N VAL A 60 22.48 -8.01 5.15
CA VAL A 60 21.07 -8.38 5.28
C VAL A 60 20.63 -8.35 6.75
N ILE A 61 21.43 -8.93 7.64
CA ILE A 61 21.20 -8.91 9.10
C ILE A 61 21.17 -7.47 9.60
N GLY A 62 22.09 -6.63 9.15
CA GLY A 62 22.16 -5.21 9.48
C GLY A 62 20.90 -4.45 9.09
N GLN A 63 20.38 -4.66 7.86
CA GLN A 63 19.12 -4.08 7.37
C GLN A 63 17.94 -4.46 8.28
N ILE A 64 17.83 -5.74 8.65
CA ILE A 64 16.71 -6.23 9.46
C ILE A 64 16.82 -5.77 10.91
N LYS A 65 17.99 -5.92 11.56
CA LYS A 65 18.19 -5.53 12.96
C LYS A 65 18.05 -4.02 13.17
N THR A 66 18.57 -3.20 12.26
CA THR A 66 18.41 -1.74 12.33
C THR A 66 16.94 -1.36 12.27
N ALA A 67 16.17 -1.95 11.37
CA ALA A 67 14.74 -1.71 11.26
C ALA A 67 13.98 -2.13 12.53
N ILE A 68 14.28 -3.31 13.09
CA ILE A 68 13.67 -3.80 14.34
C ILE A 68 13.99 -2.87 15.51
N ASN A 69 15.23 -2.41 15.64
CA ASN A 69 15.63 -1.49 16.71
C ASN A 69 14.93 -0.14 16.56
N PHE A 70 14.86 0.39 15.35
CA PHE A 70 14.13 1.63 15.05
C PHE A 70 12.63 1.48 15.37
N HIS A 71 12.00 0.39 14.93
CA HIS A 71 10.62 0.08 15.24
C HIS A 71 10.38 0.01 16.76
N LYS A 72 11.26 -0.70 17.49
CA LYS A 72 11.17 -0.81 18.95
C LYS A 72 11.29 0.56 19.63
N ASN A 73 12.17 1.44 19.15
CA ASN A 73 12.36 2.78 19.73
C ASN A 73 11.11 3.66 19.50
N ILE A 74 10.43 3.50 18.36
CA ILE A 74 9.24 4.27 18.02
C ILE A 74 7.99 3.70 18.68
N PHE A 75 7.75 2.39 18.53
CA PHE A 75 6.48 1.75 18.95
C PHE A 75 6.56 1.10 20.33
N GLU A 76 7.76 0.99 20.95
CA GLU A 76 8.00 0.41 22.28
C GLU A 76 7.82 -1.13 22.35
N PHE A 77 7.61 -1.79 21.20
CA PHE A 77 7.58 -3.24 21.07
C PHE A 77 8.37 -3.71 19.84
N LYS A 78 8.74 -4.99 19.80
CA LYS A 78 9.41 -5.59 18.64
C LYS A 78 8.36 -6.03 17.62
N PRO A 79 8.57 -5.78 16.33
CA PRO A 79 7.68 -6.30 15.29
C PRO A 79 7.80 -7.81 15.20
N LEU A 80 6.69 -8.51 14.97
CA LEU A 80 6.66 -9.92 14.63
C LEU A 80 6.66 -10.15 13.12
N GLY A 81 6.18 -9.19 12.35
CA GLY A 81 6.11 -9.23 10.90
C GLY A 81 7.10 -8.30 10.22
N ILE A 82 7.46 -8.66 9.00
CA ILE A 82 8.26 -7.83 8.10
C ILE A 82 7.63 -7.77 6.71
N TRP A 83 7.56 -6.57 6.15
CA TRP A 83 7.38 -6.40 4.72
C TRP A 83 8.74 -6.57 4.05
N LEU A 84 8.90 -7.64 3.27
CA LEU A 84 10.11 -7.80 2.46
C LEU A 84 10.06 -6.81 1.31
N PRO A 85 11.10 -5.99 1.09
CA PRO A 85 11.16 -5.08 -0.04
C PRO A 85 10.82 -5.80 -1.35
N GLU A 86 9.83 -5.27 -2.09
CA GLU A 86 9.28 -5.85 -3.32
C GLU A 86 8.73 -7.29 -3.16
N CYS A 87 8.30 -7.67 -1.96
CA CYS A 87 7.88 -9.05 -1.62
C CYS A 87 8.95 -10.11 -1.97
N ALA A 88 10.21 -9.72 -2.04
CA ALA A 88 11.28 -10.56 -2.56
C ALA A 88 11.89 -11.47 -1.49
N TYR A 89 11.95 -12.74 -1.82
CA TYR A 89 12.50 -13.80 -0.96
C TYR A 89 13.64 -14.54 -1.68
N TYR A 90 14.57 -15.04 -0.93
CA TYR A 90 15.59 -15.99 -1.38
C TYR A 90 15.79 -17.13 -0.37
N GLU A 91 16.30 -18.25 -0.82
CA GLU A 91 16.51 -19.43 0.01
C GLU A 91 17.40 -19.12 1.24
N ASN A 92 17.00 -19.60 2.42
CA ASN A 92 17.60 -19.34 3.74
C ASN A 92 17.37 -17.96 4.36
N LEU A 93 16.69 -17.03 3.72
CA LEU A 93 16.31 -15.75 4.36
C LEU A 93 15.47 -15.98 5.62
N ASP A 94 14.62 -17.02 5.64
CA ASP A 94 13.81 -17.40 6.81
C ASP A 94 14.64 -17.69 8.05
N ASN A 95 15.87 -18.21 7.91
CA ASN A 95 16.79 -18.41 9.03
C ASN A 95 17.20 -17.06 9.66
N ILE A 96 17.54 -16.08 8.82
CA ILE A 96 17.92 -14.74 9.27
C ILE A 96 16.73 -14.07 9.94
N LEU A 97 15.54 -14.14 9.32
CA LEU A 97 14.32 -13.58 9.88
C LEU A 97 14.00 -14.14 11.26
N LEU A 98 14.04 -15.48 11.39
CA LEU A 98 13.76 -16.15 12.66
C LEU A 98 14.76 -15.75 13.75
N ASN A 99 16.06 -15.72 13.43
CA ASN A 99 17.13 -15.32 14.35
C ASN A 99 17.02 -13.85 14.78
N CYS A 100 16.43 -13.00 13.95
CA CYS A 100 16.09 -11.62 14.27
C CYS A 100 14.76 -11.46 15.02
N GLY A 101 14.02 -12.54 15.25
CA GLY A 101 12.73 -12.54 15.98
C GLY A 101 11.50 -12.31 15.12
N ILE A 102 11.65 -12.25 13.80
CA ILE A 102 10.53 -12.15 12.84
C ILE A 102 9.84 -13.50 12.72
N ARG A 103 8.52 -13.49 12.70
CA ARG A 103 7.67 -14.68 12.67
C ARG A 103 6.88 -14.82 11.38
N TYR A 104 6.61 -13.71 10.68
CA TYR A 104 5.89 -13.76 9.42
C TYR A 104 6.33 -12.68 8.44
N ALA A 105 6.08 -12.93 7.17
CA ALA A 105 6.26 -11.98 6.07
C ALA A 105 5.19 -12.17 5.01
N VAL A 106 5.06 -11.19 4.12
CA VAL A 106 4.19 -11.25 2.94
C VAL A 106 5.06 -11.47 1.70
N LEU A 107 4.62 -12.37 0.83
CA LEU A 107 5.24 -12.66 -0.47
C LEU A 107 4.25 -12.38 -1.59
N ASP A 108 4.77 -12.16 -2.78
CA ASP A 108 3.93 -12.17 -3.97
C ASP A 108 3.33 -13.57 -4.20
N GLY A 109 2.12 -13.61 -4.78
CA GLY A 109 1.38 -14.86 -4.97
C GLY A 109 2.15 -15.91 -5.77
N HIS A 110 2.92 -15.50 -6.78
CA HIS A 110 3.70 -16.44 -7.58
C HIS A 110 4.81 -17.14 -6.76
N GLY A 111 5.41 -16.46 -5.78
CA GLY A 111 6.40 -17.04 -4.89
C GLY A 111 5.82 -18.17 -4.02
N ILE A 112 4.57 -18.01 -3.58
CA ILE A 112 3.82 -19.03 -2.84
C ILE A 112 3.43 -20.19 -3.77
N LEU A 113 2.79 -19.90 -4.89
CA LEU A 113 2.22 -20.89 -5.80
C LEU A 113 3.28 -21.81 -6.45
N ASN A 114 4.50 -21.31 -6.63
CA ASN A 114 5.62 -22.06 -7.22
C ASN A 114 6.53 -22.71 -6.17
N SER A 115 6.21 -22.62 -4.88
CA SER A 115 6.99 -23.29 -3.83
C SER A 115 6.93 -24.82 -3.93
N LYS A 116 7.93 -25.49 -3.35
CA LYS A 116 8.01 -26.96 -3.30
C LYS A 116 8.06 -27.44 -1.85
N PRO A 117 7.10 -28.28 -1.40
CA PRO A 117 5.94 -28.78 -2.14
C PRO A 117 4.94 -27.66 -2.45
N ARG A 118 4.13 -27.82 -3.50
CA ARG A 118 3.09 -26.87 -3.87
C ARG A 118 2.06 -26.74 -2.75
N PRO A 119 1.69 -25.50 -2.33
CA PRO A 119 0.75 -25.32 -1.24
C PRO A 119 -0.64 -25.84 -1.58
N ARG A 120 -1.23 -26.61 -0.68
CA ARG A 120 -2.56 -27.20 -0.87
C ARG A 120 -3.66 -26.15 -1.10
N TYR A 121 -3.54 -25.00 -0.45
CA TYR A 121 -4.55 -23.92 -0.45
C TYR A 121 -4.09 -22.67 -1.20
N GLY A 122 -3.07 -22.78 -2.05
CA GLY A 122 -2.54 -21.67 -2.81
C GLY A 122 -2.12 -20.50 -1.90
N VAL A 123 -2.59 -19.29 -2.23
CA VAL A 123 -2.32 -18.07 -1.45
C VAL A 123 -3.32 -17.84 -0.31
N TYR A 124 -4.34 -18.68 -0.19
CA TYR A 124 -5.49 -18.47 0.72
C TYR A 124 -5.26 -19.01 2.13
N ALA A 125 -4.11 -19.58 2.40
CA ALA A 125 -3.62 -19.94 3.73
C ALA A 125 -2.12 -19.66 3.82
N PRO A 126 -1.61 -19.24 4.98
CA PRO A 126 -0.18 -19.06 5.14
C PRO A 126 0.54 -20.40 5.02
N ILE A 127 1.75 -20.36 4.46
CA ILE A 127 2.66 -21.48 4.47
C ILE A 127 3.77 -21.22 5.49
N CYS A 128 4.26 -22.27 6.14
CA CYS A 128 5.41 -22.16 7.04
C CYS A 128 6.67 -22.69 6.37
N SER A 129 7.76 -21.95 6.48
CA SER A 129 9.07 -22.50 6.16
C SER A 129 9.43 -23.65 7.13
N ARG A 130 10.43 -24.43 6.77
CA ARG A 130 10.93 -25.52 7.65
C ARG A 130 11.40 -25.01 9.01
N ARG A 131 11.75 -23.74 9.12
CA ARG A 131 12.23 -23.09 10.34
C ARG A 131 11.11 -22.41 11.15
N GLY A 132 9.87 -22.37 10.64
CA GLY A 132 8.71 -21.86 11.36
C GLY A 132 8.38 -20.38 11.11
N VAL A 133 8.91 -19.76 10.06
CA VAL A 133 8.45 -18.43 9.61
C VAL A 133 7.23 -18.63 8.71
N ALA A 134 6.14 -17.94 9.02
CA ALA A 134 4.92 -17.97 8.22
C ALA A 134 4.99 -16.97 7.05
N PHE A 135 4.58 -17.40 5.87
CA PHE A 135 4.50 -16.56 4.68
C PHE A 135 3.06 -16.47 4.20
N PHE A 136 2.57 -15.25 4.05
CA PHE A 136 1.27 -14.93 3.50
C PHE A 136 1.42 -14.52 2.04
N GLY A 137 0.57 -15.05 1.16
CA GLY A 137 0.63 -14.74 -0.27
C GLY A 137 -0.32 -13.61 -0.64
N ARG A 138 0.16 -12.64 -1.44
CA ARG A 138 -0.70 -11.64 -2.07
C ARG A 138 -1.75 -12.34 -2.94
N ASP A 139 -3.02 -11.98 -2.74
CA ASP A 139 -4.12 -12.38 -3.61
C ASP A 139 -4.27 -11.36 -4.75
N SER A 140 -4.00 -11.79 -5.97
CA SER A 140 -4.07 -10.92 -7.16
C SER A 140 -5.50 -10.49 -7.47
N GLU A 141 -6.49 -11.36 -7.24
CA GLU A 141 -7.90 -11.00 -7.47
C GLU A 141 -8.38 -9.90 -6.52
N SER A 142 -7.83 -9.82 -5.32
CA SER A 142 -8.13 -8.74 -4.36
C SER A 142 -7.32 -7.48 -4.64
N THR A 143 -6.10 -7.62 -5.18
CA THR A 143 -5.18 -6.50 -5.33
C THR A 143 -5.36 -5.76 -6.65
N LEU A 144 -5.47 -6.50 -7.76
CA LEU A 144 -5.49 -5.93 -9.11
C LEU A 144 -6.62 -4.90 -9.34
N PRO A 145 -7.87 -5.11 -8.87
CA PRO A 145 -8.95 -4.14 -9.08
C PRO A 145 -8.69 -2.77 -8.43
N VAL A 146 -7.93 -2.72 -7.35
CA VAL A 146 -7.61 -1.48 -6.63
C VAL A 146 -6.33 -0.84 -7.15
N TRP A 147 -5.38 -1.65 -7.61
CA TRP A 147 -4.06 -1.20 -8.05
C TRP A 147 -3.99 -0.78 -9.52
N SER A 148 -4.61 -1.54 -10.41
CA SER A 148 -4.43 -1.36 -11.85
C SER A 148 -5.20 -0.16 -12.40
N SER A 149 -4.51 0.78 -13.01
CA SER A 149 -5.13 1.86 -13.79
C SER A 149 -5.71 1.40 -15.13
N ARG A 150 -5.35 0.20 -15.60
CA ARG A 150 -5.82 -0.33 -16.89
C ARG A 150 -7.01 -1.27 -16.73
N GLU A 151 -6.96 -2.14 -15.72
CA GLU A 151 -7.91 -3.23 -15.49
C GLU A 151 -8.76 -3.04 -14.23
N GLY A 152 -8.39 -2.06 -13.40
CA GLY A 152 -9.02 -1.79 -12.11
C GLY A 152 -9.79 -0.48 -12.06
N PHE A 153 -10.27 -0.19 -10.85
CA PHE A 153 -11.05 1.02 -10.56
C PHE A 153 -10.31 2.32 -10.84
N PRO A 154 -8.98 2.46 -10.56
CA PRO A 154 -8.27 3.74 -10.69
C PRO A 154 -8.28 4.34 -12.09
N GLY A 155 -8.49 3.52 -13.12
CA GLY A 155 -8.56 3.96 -14.52
C GLY A 155 -9.89 4.58 -14.93
N HIS A 156 -10.92 4.59 -14.06
CA HIS A 156 -12.24 5.10 -14.42
C HIS A 156 -12.24 6.62 -14.64
N GLY A 157 -12.95 7.06 -15.67
CA GLY A 157 -12.98 8.46 -16.13
C GLY A 157 -13.42 9.50 -15.12
N SER A 158 -14.11 9.11 -14.05
CA SER A 158 -14.54 10.00 -12.96
C SER A 158 -13.42 10.33 -11.97
N TYR A 159 -12.35 9.51 -11.91
CA TYR A 159 -11.26 9.73 -10.97
C TYR A 159 -10.28 10.79 -11.45
N ARG A 160 -9.42 11.27 -10.53
CA ARG A 160 -8.46 12.34 -10.84
C ARG A 160 -7.39 11.87 -11.80
N GLU A 161 -7.08 12.72 -12.77
CA GLU A 161 -5.95 12.53 -13.66
C GLU A 161 -4.63 12.67 -12.89
N PHE A 162 -3.82 11.63 -12.92
CA PHE A 162 -2.57 11.58 -12.17
C PHE A 162 -1.50 12.50 -12.77
N HIS A 163 -1.41 12.56 -14.10
CA HIS A 163 -0.34 13.25 -14.80
C HIS A 163 -0.59 14.74 -15.04
N LYS A 164 -1.82 15.23 -14.84
CA LYS A 164 -2.20 16.64 -15.02
C LYS A 164 -2.17 17.39 -13.69
N ASP A 165 -1.12 18.16 -13.49
CA ASP A 165 -0.84 18.89 -12.25
C ASP A 165 -0.65 20.37 -12.53
N LEU A 166 -1.21 21.24 -11.69
CA LEU A 166 -1.14 22.71 -11.85
C LEU A 166 0.30 23.22 -11.91
N GLY A 167 1.24 22.55 -11.24
CA GLY A 167 2.66 22.92 -11.27
C GLY A 167 3.34 22.75 -12.62
N TRP A 168 2.78 21.90 -13.49
CA TRP A 168 3.22 21.76 -14.89
C TRP A 168 2.43 22.66 -15.85
N GLU A 169 1.20 23.01 -15.51
CA GLU A 169 0.31 23.78 -16.38
C GLU A 169 0.50 25.29 -16.22
N MET A 170 0.91 25.75 -15.03
CA MET A 170 1.06 27.14 -14.72
C MET A 170 2.39 27.71 -15.30
N PRO A 171 2.35 28.89 -15.94
CA PRO A 171 3.57 29.56 -16.37
C PRO A 171 4.56 29.77 -15.22
N LEU A 172 5.85 29.58 -15.48
CA LEU A 172 6.90 29.68 -14.45
C LEU A 172 6.94 31.08 -13.79
N SER A 173 6.61 32.13 -14.52
CA SER A 173 6.49 33.49 -13.96
C SER A 173 5.48 33.54 -12.80
N LYS A 174 4.29 32.96 -13.00
CA LYS A 174 3.26 32.89 -11.98
C LYS A 174 3.61 31.97 -10.80
N LEU A 175 4.36 30.89 -11.06
CA LEU A 175 4.88 30.03 -10.00
C LEU A 175 5.89 30.79 -9.13
N LYS A 176 6.79 31.57 -9.74
CA LYS A 176 7.77 32.41 -9.04
C LYS A 176 7.11 33.47 -8.17
N GLU A 177 6.01 34.11 -8.62
CA GLU A 177 5.22 35.06 -7.82
C GLU A 177 4.66 34.40 -6.54
N LYS A 178 4.51 33.07 -6.52
CA LYS A 178 4.07 32.26 -5.37
C LYS A 178 5.22 31.63 -4.60
N GLY A 179 6.47 32.01 -4.86
CA GLY A 179 7.65 31.48 -4.18
C GLY A 179 8.10 30.10 -4.70
N ILE A 180 7.59 29.65 -5.85
CA ILE A 180 7.95 28.34 -6.44
C ILE A 180 8.96 28.60 -7.57
N SER A 181 10.20 28.20 -7.36
CA SER A 181 11.34 28.54 -8.22
C SER A 181 11.41 27.77 -9.54
N SER A 182 10.75 26.60 -9.64
CA SER A 182 10.77 25.74 -10.82
C SER A 182 9.43 25.05 -11.05
N SER A 183 9.12 24.69 -12.29
CA SER A 183 7.99 23.83 -12.60
C SER A 183 8.23 22.45 -11.98
N ARG A 184 7.26 21.99 -11.20
CA ARG A 184 7.28 20.70 -10.48
C ARG A 184 5.87 20.30 -10.09
N PRO A 185 5.60 19.02 -9.77
CA PRO A 185 4.31 18.61 -9.23
C PRO A 185 4.03 19.35 -7.91
N LEU A 186 2.84 19.91 -7.78
CA LEU A 186 2.36 20.57 -6.58
C LEU A 186 1.30 19.74 -5.85
N GLY A 187 0.90 18.58 -6.40
CA GLY A 187 -0.23 17.79 -5.90
C GLY A 187 -1.58 18.43 -6.16
N LEU A 188 -1.64 19.52 -6.93
CA LEU A 188 -2.85 20.28 -7.24
C LEU A 188 -3.44 19.80 -8.58
N LYS A 189 -4.27 18.78 -8.51
CA LYS A 189 -4.83 18.07 -9.67
C LYS A 189 -6.31 18.41 -9.81
N PHE A 190 -6.64 19.21 -10.81
CA PHE A 190 -7.98 19.77 -11.03
C PHE A 190 -8.81 19.04 -12.09
N HIS A 191 -8.22 18.03 -12.74
CA HIS A 191 -8.84 17.33 -13.86
C HIS A 191 -9.13 15.88 -13.50
N ARG A 192 -10.09 15.30 -14.22
CA ARG A 192 -10.41 13.86 -14.17
C ARG A 192 -9.80 13.14 -15.37
N ILE A 193 -9.73 11.84 -15.29
CA ILE A 193 -9.24 10.98 -16.40
C ILE A 193 -10.09 11.19 -17.65
N THR A 194 -11.38 11.47 -17.51
CA THR A 194 -12.36 11.66 -18.60
C THR A 194 -12.60 10.35 -19.37
N ASN A 195 -11.63 9.94 -20.17
CA ASN A 195 -11.56 8.60 -20.78
C ASN A 195 -10.12 8.33 -21.25
N SER A 196 -9.83 7.11 -21.70
CA SER A 196 -8.51 6.66 -22.11
C SER A 196 -8.00 7.30 -23.42
N GLN A 197 -8.90 7.86 -24.25
CA GLN A 197 -8.58 8.46 -25.53
C GLN A 197 -8.33 9.98 -25.44
N THR A 198 -8.72 10.60 -24.32
CA THR A 198 -8.60 12.04 -24.14
C THR A 198 -7.16 12.44 -23.86
N THR A 199 -6.61 13.37 -24.65
CA THR A 199 -5.27 13.94 -24.41
C THR A 199 -5.22 14.74 -23.10
N LEU A 200 -4.02 14.95 -22.53
CA LEU A 200 -3.89 15.72 -21.29
C LEU A 200 -4.46 17.14 -21.41
N GLY A 201 -4.38 17.77 -22.59
CA GLY A 201 -4.92 19.12 -22.85
C GLY A 201 -6.44 19.18 -22.75
N GLU A 202 -7.12 18.11 -23.11
CA GLU A 202 -8.58 18.03 -23.27
C GLU A 202 -9.31 17.41 -22.09
N LYS A 203 -8.58 17.05 -21.00
CA LYS A 203 -9.19 16.46 -19.79
C LYS A 203 -10.20 17.41 -19.15
N ASP A 204 -11.36 16.87 -18.83
CA ASP A 204 -12.42 17.61 -18.11
C ASP A 204 -12.01 17.95 -16.68
N TYR A 205 -12.67 18.96 -16.10
CA TYR A 205 -12.51 19.26 -14.69
C TYR A 205 -13.07 18.14 -13.80
N TYR A 206 -12.35 17.88 -12.70
CA TYR A 206 -12.76 16.90 -11.70
C TYR A 206 -14.07 17.30 -11.02
N ARG A 207 -14.95 16.32 -10.85
CA ARG A 207 -16.26 16.46 -10.23
C ARG A 207 -16.34 15.54 -9.03
N GLU A 208 -16.10 16.12 -7.85
CA GLU A 208 -16.01 15.38 -6.60
C GLU A 208 -17.22 14.46 -6.34
N LYS A 209 -18.44 14.98 -6.53
CA LYS A 209 -19.67 14.20 -6.29
C LYS A 209 -19.75 12.96 -7.18
N GLU A 210 -19.39 13.08 -8.47
CA GLU A 210 -19.37 11.96 -9.40
C GLU A 210 -18.31 10.92 -9.00
N ALA A 211 -17.11 11.40 -8.63
CA ALA A 211 -16.02 10.53 -8.19
C ALA A 211 -16.35 9.79 -6.88
N ASN A 212 -16.96 10.48 -5.91
CA ASN A 212 -17.36 9.87 -4.64
C ASN A 212 -18.46 8.82 -4.84
N ASN A 213 -19.45 9.09 -5.71
CA ASN A 213 -20.48 8.12 -6.03
C ASN A 213 -19.86 6.87 -6.70
N LYS A 214 -18.91 7.09 -7.64
CA LYS A 214 -18.21 5.98 -8.30
C LYS A 214 -17.35 5.18 -7.31
N ALA A 215 -16.64 5.85 -6.41
CA ALA A 215 -15.84 5.18 -5.39
C ALA A 215 -16.71 4.31 -4.46
N LYS A 216 -17.91 4.77 -4.13
CA LYS A 216 -18.87 3.98 -3.35
C LYS A 216 -19.33 2.73 -4.11
N GLU A 217 -19.72 2.91 -5.36
CA GLU A 217 -20.10 1.80 -6.24
C GLU A 217 -18.97 0.76 -6.38
N ASP A 218 -17.74 1.24 -6.62
CA ASP A 218 -16.56 0.37 -6.75
C ASP A 218 -16.27 -0.38 -5.45
N ALA A 219 -16.41 0.29 -4.30
CA ALA A 219 -16.23 -0.36 -3.01
C ALA A 219 -17.30 -1.42 -2.72
N GLU A 220 -18.57 -1.16 -3.06
CA GLU A 220 -19.66 -2.13 -2.93
C GLU A 220 -19.43 -3.35 -3.82
N ASN A 221 -19.04 -3.14 -5.08
CA ASN A 221 -18.69 -4.20 -6.03
C ASN A 221 -17.49 -5.02 -5.56
N TYR A 222 -16.44 -4.35 -5.05
CA TYR A 222 -15.28 -5.02 -4.50
C TYR A 222 -15.63 -5.93 -3.33
N LEU A 223 -16.40 -5.43 -2.36
CA LEU A 223 -16.83 -6.21 -1.20
C LEU A 223 -17.70 -7.41 -1.58
N LEU A 224 -18.60 -7.23 -2.55
CA LEU A 224 -19.43 -8.32 -3.06
C LEU A 224 -18.55 -9.42 -3.68
N GLN A 225 -17.65 -9.07 -4.60
CA GLN A 225 -16.74 -10.02 -5.23
C GLN A 225 -15.86 -10.76 -4.24
N ARG A 226 -15.28 -10.05 -3.24
CA ARG A 226 -14.46 -10.68 -2.18
C ARG A 226 -15.28 -11.60 -1.30
N SER A 227 -16.52 -11.24 -0.99
CA SER A 227 -17.43 -12.10 -0.23
C SER A 227 -17.77 -13.38 -0.98
N GLU A 228 -18.01 -13.29 -2.27
CA GLU A 228 -18.28 -14.46 -3.13
C GLU A 228 -17.04 -15.35 -3.27
N GLN A 229 -15.86 -14.75 -3.48
CA GLN A 229 -14.60 -15.48 -3.53
C GLN A 229 -14.37 -16.29 -2.24
N LEU A 230 -14.53 -15.66 -1.06
CA LEU A 230 -14.38 -16.34 0.23
C LEU A 230 -15.41 -17.46 0.43
N LYS A 231 -16.67 -17.26 0.02
CA LYS A 231 -17.71 -18.30 0.09
C LYS A 231 -17.35 -19.51 -0.78
N ASN A 232 -16.92 -19.27 -2.02
CA ASN A 232 -16.54 -20.33 -2.95
C ASN A 232 -15.32 -21.12 -2.45
N LEU A 233 -14.32 -20.44 -1.93
CA LEU A 233 -13.16 -21.07 -1.30
C LEU A 233 -13.54 -21.92 -0.08
N LYS A 234 -14.46 -21.45 0.75
CA LYS A 234 -14.92 -22.17 1.93
C LYS A 234 -15.75 -23.40 1.60
N ILE A 235 -16.58 -23.34 0.55
CA ILE A 235 -17.38 -24.51 0.07
C ILE A 235 -16.44 -25.60 -0.45
N SER A 236 -15.36 -25.23 -1.13
CA SER A 236 -14.39 -26.16 -1.73
C SER A 236 -13.32 -26.66 -0.76
N SER A 237 -13.30 -26.18 0.48
CA SER A 237 -12.22 -26.47 1.43
C SER A 237 -12.72 -26.64 2.88
N SER A 238 -11.96 -27.41 3.66
CA SER A 238 -12.23 -27.64 5.09
C SER A 238 -11.59 -26.59 6.03
N PHE A 239 -11.04 -25.50 5.49
CA PHE A 239 -10.35 -24.46 6.26
C PHE A 239 -11.04 -23.08 6.11
N ASN A 240 -10.66 -22.13 6.95
CA ASN A 240 -11.08 -20.74 6.81
C ASN A 240 -10.09 -19.98 5.94
N PRO A 241 -10.44 -19.60 4.70
CA PRO A 241 -9.52 -18.89 3.81
C PRO A 241 -9.27 -17.47 4.28
N ILE A 242 -8.07 -16.97 3.98
CA ILE A 242 -7.68 -15.57 4.17
C ILE A 242 -7.34 -14.95 2.80
N LEU A 243 -7.80 -13.72 2.57
CA LEU A 243 -7.39 -12.90 1.43
C LEU A 243 -6.39 -11.86 1.91
N VAL A 244 -5.24 -11.81 1.29
CA VAL A 244 -4.17 -10.84 1.62
C VAL A 244 -4.04 -9.85 0.48
N ALA A 245 -4.49 -8.63 0.72
CA ALA A 245 -4.51 -7.55 -0.27
C ALA A 245 -3.64 -6.37 0.20
N PRO A 246 -2.32 -6.42 0.00
CA PRO A 246 -1.42 -5.34 0.35
C PRO A 246 -1.51 -4.20 -0.67
N PHE A 247 -1.48 -2.97 -0.14
CA PHE A 247 -1.49 -1.74 -0.94
C PHE A 247 -0.45 -0.77 -0.42
N ASP A 248 0.16 -0.01 -1.33
CA ASP A 248 1.02 1.11 -0.97
C ASP A 248 0.18 2.29 -0.47
N ALA A 249 0.66 2.95 0.58
CA ALA A 249 -0.08 4.04 1.22
C ALA A 249 -0.27 5.27 0.31
N GLU A 250 0.61 5.49 -0.65
CA GLU A 250 0.52 6.57 -1.64
C GLU A 250 -0.61 6.41 -2.66
N LEU A 251 -1.27 5.26 -2.70
CA LEU A 251 -2.46 5.05 -3.54
C LEU A 251 -3.70 5.78 -3.01
N PHE A 252 -3.70 6.19 -1.74
CA PHE A 252 -4.87 6.72 -1.03
C PHE A 252 -4.67 8.18 -0.50
#